data_727a100d49dc742e3ca1a269c387e200
#
_entry.id   727a100d49dc742e3ca1a269c387e200
#
_cell.length_a   1.000
_cell.length_b   1.000
_cell.length_c   1.000
_cell.angle_alpha   90.00
_cell.angle_beta   90.00
_cell.angle_gamma   90.00
#
_symmetry.space_group_name_H-M   'P 1'
#
loop_
_entity.id
_entity.type
_entity.pdbx_description
1 polymer ?
#
loop_
_entity_poly.entity_id
_entity_poly.type
_entity_poly.pdbx_seq_one_letter_code
_entity_poly.pdbx_strand_id
1 'polypeptide(L)'
;MAATPSHHNDLYIDEKAEKMLLRKLDRWIIPPVMLLYLFSFLDRVNIGNARLYGLEEDLGLVGDQYQLTVSILFVTYTLSEVPSNIVLKKFTPSRWLALITTGWGVVATLTGIVQSFHGLIICRLLLGALEGGLFPGLTVYLTFFYTKRELALRIAYLFVSSAIAGSLGGLLAYTIGFMDGISGMRGWRWILILEGVPTVILGISAWFWLANDPDTAYFLSSDERDFVARRMQRHIGHTVSSGQLHKKDAYAGFLDWKIWVFAVAQFGVDVVLDLGPLPKFKP
;
A
#
# COMPACT_ATOMS: atom_id res chain seq x y z
N MET A 1 46.31 -31.42 22.07
CA MET A 1 45.06 -31.70 21.35
C MET A 1 43.98 -30.82 21.97
N ALA A 2 43.79 -29.62 21.41
CA ALA A 2 42.80 -28.68 21.89
C ALA A 2 41.49 -28.94 21.11
N ALA A 3 40.43 -29.24 21.83
CA ALA A 3 39.11 -29.45 21.24
C ALA A 3 38.59 -28.12 20.66
N THR A 4 38.32 -28.08 19.35
CA THR A 4 37.61 -27.02 18.67
C THR A 4 36.20 -26.92 19.25
N PRO A 5 35.74 -25.76 19.68
CA PRO A 5 34.36 -25.58 20.12
C PRO A 5 33.43 -25.85 18.94
N SER A 6 32.46 -26.71 19.16
CA SER A 6 31.48 -27.13 18.19
C SER A 6 30.58 -25.95 17.80
N HIS A 7 30.69 -25.45 16.56
CA HIS A 7 29.80 -24.46 15.90
C HIS A 7 28.34 -24.94 15.73
N HIS A 8 27.93 -25.99 16.39
CA HIS A 8 26.60 -26.59 16.21
C HIS A 8 25.54 -26.07 17.18
N ASN A 9 25.92 -25.30 18.21
CA ASN A 9 24.95 -24.81 19.22
C ASN A 9 24.36 -23.45 18.95
N ASP A 10 24.87 -22.70 17.97
CA ASP A 10 24.45 -21.31 17.72
C ASP A 10 23.16 -21.18 16.88
N LEU A 11 22.54 -22.26 16.43
CA LEU A 11 21.39 -22.26 15.53
C LEU A 11 20.09 -22.79 16.19
N TYR A 12 20.10 -23.09 17.48
CA TYR A 12 18.88 -23.52 18.16
C TYR A 12 17.99 -22.32 18.44
N ILE A 13 16.88 -22.22 17.71
CA ILE A 13 15.83 -21.21 17.92
C ILE A 13 14.75 -21.87 18.76
N ASP A 14 14.51 -21.34 19.96
CA ASP A 14 13.39 -21.77 20.80
C ASP A 14 12.07 -21.36 20.11
N GLU A 15 11.27 -22.35 19.72
CA GLU A 15 9.97 -22.12 19.07
C GLU A 15 9.02 -21.25 19.90
N LYS A 16 9.10 -21.31 21.23
CA LYS A 16 8.28 -20.50 22.11
C LYS A 16 8.71 -19.03 22.05
N ALA A 17 10.03 -18.79 22.07
CA ALA A 17 10.59 -17.44 21.92
C ALA A 17 10.25 -16.86 20.53
N GLU A 18 10.35 -17.67 19.47
CA GLU A 18 9.97 -17.25 18.11
C GLU A 18 8.51 -16.86 18.00
N LYS A 19 7.59 -17.65 18.55
CA LYS A 19 6.15 -17.32 18.56
C LYS A 19 5.85 -16.06 19.36
N MET A 20 6.54 -15.81 20.47
CA MET A 20 6.39 -14.57 21.24
C MET A 20 6.88 -13.36 20.46
N LEU A 21 8.05 -13.47 19.83
CA LEU A 21 8.61 -12.43 18.98
C LEU A 21 7.68 -12.11 17.81
N LEU A 22 7.16 -13.11 17.09
CA LEU A 22 6.23 -12.91 15.99
C LEU A 22 4.96 -12.16 16.42
N ARG A 23 4.37 -12.53 17.57
CA ARG A 23 3.20 -11.82 18.11
C ARG A 23 3.54 -10.36 18.42
N LYS A 24 4.74 -10.08 18.89
CA LYS A 24 5.19 -8.73 19.17
C LYS A 24 5.38 -7.93 17.88
N LEU A 25 6.03 -8.52 16.87
CA LEU A 25 6.15 -7.92 15.53
C LEU A 25 4.78 -7.64 14.91
N ASP A 26 3.88 -8.63 14.93
CA ASP A 26 2.53 -8.49 14.40
C ASP A 26 1.75 -7.35 15.07
N ARG A 27 1.90 -7.20 16.39
CA ARG A 27 1.22 -6.13 17.14
C ARG A 27 1.68 -4.73 16.75
N TRP A 28 2.98 -4.55 16.43
CA TRP A 28 3.55 -3.23 16.17
C TRP A 28 3.61 -2.88 14.68
N ILE A 29 3.74 -3.88 13.80
CA ILE A 29 3.95 -3.66 12.37
C ILE A 29 2.63 -3.77 11.60
N ILE A 30 1.82 -4.80 11.90
CA ILE A 30 0.65 -5.11 11.07
C ILE A 30 -0.44 -4.04 11.13
N PRO A 31 -0.85 -3.51 12.31
CA PRO A 31 -1.91 -2.51 12.35
C PRO A 31 -1.60 -1.23 11.54
N PRO A 32 -0.42 -0.57 11.68
CA PRO A 32 -0.11 0.59 10.85
C PRO A 32 -0.06 0.26 9.36
N VAL A 33 0.50 -0.89 8.98
CA VAL A 33 0.58 -1.33 7.58
C VAL A 33 -0.83 -1.58 7.01
N MET A 34 -1.70 -2.23 7.77
CA MET A 34 -3.11 -2.43 7.39
C MET A 34 -3.87 -1.11 7.27
N LEU A 35 -3.62 -0.15 8.17
CA LEU A 35 -4.25 1.18 8.09
C LEU A 35 -3.82 1.93 6.83
N LEU A 36 -2.52 1.95 6.51
CA LEU A 36 -2.03 2.57 5.28
C LEU A 36 -2.72 1.99 4.04
N TYR A 37 -2.84 0.67 3.98
CA TYR A 37 -3.47 -0.01 2.86
C TYR A 37 -4.98 0.18 2.81
N LEU A 38 -5.65 0.22 3.98
CA LEU A 38 -7.08 0.51 4.10
C LEU A 38 -7.41 1.89 3.52
N PHE A 39 -6.65 2.92 3.89
CA PHE A 39 -6.89 4.27 3.39
C PHE A 39 -6.60 4.40 1.89
N SER A 40 -5.63 3.66 1.34
CA SER A 40 -5.41 3.58 -0.10
C SER A 40 -6.63 3.03 -0.84
N PHE A 41 -7.25 1.97 -0.31
CA PHE A 41 -8.47 1.42 -0.92
C PHE A 41 -9.70 2.30 -0.74
N LEU A 42 -9.84 2.98 0.41
CA LEU A 42 -10.90 3.97 0.61
C LEU A 42 -10.85 5.06 -0.47
N ASP A 43 -9.67 5.61 -0.73
CA ASP A 43 -9.51 6.68 -1.72
C ASP A 43 -9.89 6.23 -3.14
N ARG A 44 -9.63 4.97 -3.50
CA ARG A 44 -10.06 4.40 -4.79
C ARG A 44 -11.58 4.26 -4.91
N VAL A 45 -12.23 3.83 -3.84
CA VAL A 45 -13.69 3.67 -3.81
C VAL A 45 -14.39 5.02 -3.84
N ASN A 46 -13.75 6.05 -3.30
CA ASN A 46 -14.34 7.37 -3.10
C ASN A 46 -14.69 8.11 -4.37
N ILE A 47 -13.99 7.89 -5.48
CA ILE A 47 -14.38 8.54 -6.75
C ILE A 47 -15.73 8.02 -7.24
N GLY A 48 -16.02 6.74 -7.03
CA GLY A 48 -17.32 6.15 -7.33
C GLY A 48 -18.42 6.70 -6.41
N ASN A 49 -18.13 6.83 -5.13
CA ASN A 49 -19.04 7.44 -4.17
C ASN A 49 -19.26 8.92 -4.48
N ALA A 50 -18.21 9.69 -4.75
CA ALA A 50 -18.29 11.11 -5.12
C ALA A 50 -19.16 11.33 -6.35
N ARG A 51 -19.14 10.42 -7.32
CA ARG A 51 -20.04 10.44 -8.49
C ARG A 51 -21.51 10.45 -8.07
N LEU A 52 -21.88 9.61 -7.10
CA LEU A 52 -23.27 9.51 -6.61
C LEU A 52 -23.73 10.77 -5.88
N TYR A 53 -22.78 11.59 -5.39
CA TYR A 53 -23.06 12.84 -4.66
C TYR A 53 -22.79 14.11 -5.47
N GLY A 54 -22.90 14.01 -6.81
CA GLY A 54 -22.97 15.16 -7.69
C GLY A 54 -21.63 15.67 -8.24
N LEU A 55 -20.59 14.83 -8.29
CA LEU A 55 -19.29 15.21 -8.83
C LEU A 55 -19.35 15.53 -10.32
N GLU A 56 -20.09 14.75 -11.12
CA GLU A 56 -20.21 14.97 -12.58
C GLU A 56 -20.92 16.28 -12.89
N GLU A 57 -22.03 16.55 -12.19
CA GLU A 57 -22.84 17.74 -12.38
C GLU A 57 -22.10 19.01 -11.92
N ASP A 58 -21.41 18.94 -10.77
CA ASP A 58 -20.72 20.08 -10.17
C ASP A 58 -19.49 20.53 -10.98
N LEU A 59 -18.79 19.56 -11.59
CA LEU A 59 -17.63 19.82 -12.46
C LEU A 59 -18.00 19.95 -13.96
N GLY A 60 -19.28 19.75 -14.31
CA GLY A 60 -19.75 19.80 -15.69
C GLY A 60 -19.09 18.75 -16.59
N LEU A 61 -18.89 17.52 -16.09
CA LEU A 61 -18.28 16.45 -16.86
C LEU A 61 -19.22 15.96 -17.96
N VAL A 62 -18.70 15.82 -19.18
CA VAL A 62 -19.47 15.39 -20.35
C VAL A 62 -18.86 14.16 -21.01
N GLY A 63 -19.72 13.30 -21.57
CA GLY A 63 -19.30 12.09 -22.29
C GLY A 63 -18.43 11.16 -21.42
N ASP A 64 -17.26 10.76 -21.91
CA ASP A 64 -16.37 9.80 -21.25
C ASP A 64 -15.38 10.42 -20.27
N GLN A 65 -15.55 11.70 -19.90
CA GLN A 65 -14.61 12.41 -19.02
C GLN A 65 -14.50 11.79 -17.63
N TYR A 66 -15.59 11.27 -17.09
CA TYR A 66 -15.55 10.54 -15.81
C TYR A 66 -14.72 9.27 -15.93
N GLN A 67 -14.95 8.44 -16.95
CA GLN A 67 -14.21 7.21 -17.21
C GLN A 67 -12.71 7.49 -17.40
N LEU A 68 -12.39 8.57 -18.14
CA LEU A 68 -11.00 9.00 -18.28
C LEU A 68 -10.38 9.37 -16.93
N THR A 69 -11.12 10.07 -16.07
CA THR A 69 -10.68 10.44 -14.72
C THR A 69 -10.35 9.21 -13.86
N VAL A 70 -11.15 8.16 -13.95
CA VAL A 70 -10.89 6.90 -13.24
C VAL A 70 -9.68 6.18 -13.82
N SER A 71 -9.61 6.06 -15.15
CA SER A 71 -8.59 5.27 -15.85
C SER A 71 -7.21 5.88 -15.78
N ILE A 72 -7.09 7.22 -15.83
CA ILE A 72 -5.80 7.92 -15.87
C ILE A 72 -4.97 7.71 -14.60
N LEU A 73 -5.62 7.52 -13.46
CA LEU A 73 -4.97 7.15 -12.19
C LEU A 73 -4.15 5.86 -12.36
N PHE A 74 -4.75 4.83 -12.95
CA PHE A 74 -4.08 3.53 -13.11
C PHE A 74 -2.87 3.61 -14.04
N VAL A 75 -2.89 4.50 -15.04
CA VAL A 75 -1.74 4.72 -15.92
C VAL A 75 -0.54 5.22 -15.13
N THR A 76 -0.71 6.27 -14.34
CA THR A 76 0.39 6.81 -13.51
C THR A 76 0.75 5.89 -12.36
N TYR A 77 -0.21 5.18 -11.78
CA TYR A 77 0.02 4.14 -10.77
C TYR A 77 1.00 3.09 -11.28
N THR A 78 0.71 2.48 -12.44
CA THR A 78 1.58 1.46 -13.05
C THR A 78 2.95 2.01 -13.43
N LEU A 79 3.01 3.22 -14.01
CA LEU A 79 4.27 3.84 -14.40
C LEU A 79 5.15 4.21 -13.21
N SER A 80 4.57 4.57 -12.07
CA SER A 80 5.30 4.97 -10.87
C SER A 80 5.74 3.80 -9.98
N GLU A 81 5.15 2.62 -10.13
CA GLU A 81 5.42 1.46 -9.29
C GLU A 81 6.91 1.08 -9.27
N VAL A 82 7.52 0.93 -10.44
CA VAL A 82 8.95 0.57 -10.56
C VAL A 82 9.87 1.70 -10.08
N PRO A 83 9.71 2.97 -10.52
CA PRO A 83 10.48 4.08 -10.01
C PRO A 83 10.40 4.24 -8.49
N SER A 84 9.20 4.12 -7.91
CA SER A 84 8.98 4.23 -6.47
C SER A 84 9.76 3.16 -5.69
N ASN A 85 9.77 1.92 -6.17
CA ASN A 85 10.54 0.83 -5.58
C ASN A 85 12.06 1.04 -5.65
N ILE A 86 12.54 1.69 -6.71
CA ILE A 86 13.95 2.06 -6.83
C ILE A 86 14.31 3.13 -5.79
N VAL A 87 13.42 4.11 -5.61
CA VAL A 87 13.61 5.17 -4.61
C VAL A 87 13.55 4.60 -3.19
N LEU A 88 12.60 3.69 -2.92
CA LEU A 88 12.45 3.02 -1.63
C LEU A 88 13.76 2.31 -1.20
N LYS A 89 14.51 1.71 -2.15
CA LYS A 89 15.81 1.09 -1.86
C LYS A 89 16.91 2.10 -1.50
N LYS A 90 16.81 3.34 -1.96
CA LYS A 90 17.77 4.41 -1.68
C LYS A 90 17.44 5.19 -0.41
N PHE A 91 16.15 5.31 -0.09
CA PHE A 91 15.64 5.93 1.11
C PHE A 91 15.31 4.87 2.16
N THR A 92 15.18 5.29 3.41
CA THR A 92 14.67 4.42 4.45
C THR A 92 13.18 4.10 4.18
N PRO A 93 12.78 2.81 4.19
CA PRO A 93 11.44 2.39 3.79
C PRO A 93 10.31 3.11 4.54
N SER A 94 10.44 3.28 5.86
CA SER A 94 9.43 3.98 6.66
C SER A 94 9.24 5.44 6.21
N ARG A 95 10.34 6.15 5.94
CA ARG A 95 10.28 7.56 5.50
C ARG A 95 9.69 7.69 4.11
N TRP A 96 10.02 6.76 3.21
CA TRP A 96 9.45 6.75 1.87
C TRP A 96 7.95 6.50 1.91
N LEU A 97 7.51 5.48 2.65
CA LEU A 97 6.09 5.17 2.82
C LEU A 97 5.32 6.34 3.46
N ALA A 98 5.89 6.97 4.49
CA ALA A 98 5.30 8.13 5.13
C ALA A 98 5.17 9.33 4.16
N LEU A 99 6.20 9.58 3.34
CA LEU A 99 6.21 10.67 2.37
C LEU A 99 5.16 10.49 1.29
N ILE A 100 5.11 9.30 0.66
CA ILE A 100 4.12 9.03 -0.40
C ILE A 100 2.70 9.05 0.17
N THR A 101 2.47 8.52 1.38
CA THR A 101 1.15 8.56 2.03
C THR A 101 0.72 9.99 2.36
N THR A 102 1.62 10.80 2.92
CA THR A 102 1.32 12.21 3.21
C THR A 102 1.02 12.98 1.93
N GLY A 103 1.84 12.79 0.89
CA GLY A 103 1.68 13.46 -0.39
C GLY A 103 0.34 13.09 -1.06
N TRP A 104 0.02 11.81 -1.10
CA TRP A 104 -1.26 11.35 -1.64
C TRP A 104 -2.45 11.87 -0.81
N GLY A 105 -2.40 11.84 0.52
CA GLY A 105 -3.46 12.39 1.37
C GLY A 105 -3.70 13.88 1.13
N VAL A 106 -2.63 14.65 0.91
CA VAL A 106 -2.73 16.08 0.51
C VAL A 106 -3.43 16.21 -0.83
N VAL A 107 -3.05 15.43 -1.85
CA VAL A 107 -3.67 15.49 -3.17
C VAL A 107 -5.13 15.04 -3.12
N ALA A 108 -5.45 13.99 -2.34
CA ALA A 108 -6.83 13.55 -2.12
C ALA A 108 -7.69 14.66 -1.51
N THR A 109 -7.18 15.33 -0.47
CA THR A 109 -7.86 16.48 0.16
C THR A 109 -8.05 17.60 -0.85
N LEU A 110 -7.02 17.94 -1.63
CA LEU A 110 -7.09 19.00 -2.66
C LEU A 110 -8.07 18.64 -3.78
N THR A 111 -8.28 17.35 -4.07
CA THR A 111 -9.29 16.93 -5.04
C THR A 111 -10.70 17.37 -4.62
N GLY A 112 -10.99 17.47 -3.32
CA GLY A 112 -12.28 17.98 -2.81
C GLY A 112 -12.56 19.45 -3.11
N ILE A 113 -11.55 20.25 -3.48
CA ILE A 113 -11.70 21.68 -3.78
C ILE A 113 -11.52 22.02 -5.26
N VAL A 114 -11.32 21.05 -6.15
CA VAL A 114 -11.20 21.29 -7.58
C VAL A 114 -12.51 21.84 -8.16
N GLN A 115 -12.40 22.66 -9.21
CA GLN A 115 -13.53 23.36 -9.84
C GLN A 115 -13.65 23.05 -11.33
N SER A 116 -12.83 22.14 -11.87
CA SER A 116 -12.82 21.83 -13.29
C SER A 116 -12.33 20.41 -13.58
N PHE A 117 -12.70 19.90 -14.74
CA PHE A 117 -12.21 18.63 -15.27
C PHE A 117 -10.67 18.55 -15.28
N HIS A 118 -9.99 19.61 -15.74
CA HIS A 118 -8.53 19.64 -15.80
C HIS A 118 -7.88 19.54 -14.41
N GLY A 119 -8.44 20.23 -13.41
CA GLY A 119 -7.98 20.11 -12.02
C GLY A 119 -8.15 18.69 -11.49
N LEU A 120 -9.28 18.05 -11.78
CA LEU A 120 -9.54 16.68 -11.40
C LEU A 120 -8.54 15.71 -12.04
N ILE A 121 -8.24 15.83 -13.33
CA ILE A 121 -7.25 15.01 -14.05
C ILE A 121 -5.84 15.17 -13.44
N ILE A 122 -5.42 16.40 -13.14
CA ILE A 122 -4.11 16.64 -12.52
C ILE A 122 -4.02 15.95 -11.16
N CYS A 123 -5.05 16.07 -10.33
CA CYS A 123 -5.09 15.38 -9.05
C CYS A 123 -5.04 13.86 -9.23
N ARG A 124 -5.76 13.28 -10.21
CA ARG A 124 -5.72 11.85 -10.49
C ARG A 124 -4.36 11.33 -10.96
N LEU A 125 -3.66 12.10 -11.80
CA LEU A 125 -2.29 11.80 -12.22
C LEU A 125 -1.33 11.78 -11.02
N LEU A 126 -1.43 12.78 -10.14
CA LEU A 126 -0.60 12.89 -8.95
C LEU A 126 -0.92 11.77 -7.92
N LEU A 127 -2.20 11.48 -7.71
CA LEU A 127 -2.63 10.38 -6.84
C LEU A 127 -2.06 9.04 -7.31
N GLY A 128 -2.23 8.69 -8.60
CA GLY A 128 -1.68 7.47 -9.15
C GLY A 128 -0.16 7.39 -9.00
N ALA A 129 0.54 8.51 -9.27
CA ALA A 129 2.00 8.57 -9.14
C ALA A 129 2.50 8.35 -7.70
N LEU A 130 1.79 8.86 -6.69
CA LEU A 130 2.15 8.71 -5.29
C LEU A 130 1.71 7.34 -4.72
N GLU A 131 0.52 6.89 -5.07
CA GLU A 131 -0.07 5.66 -4.54
C GLU A 131 0.58 4.38 -5.12
N GLY A 132 1.05 4.41 -6.39
CA GLY A 132 1.59 3.23 -7.08
C GLY A 132 2.77 2.56 -6.38
N GLY A 133 3.51 3.29 -5.53
CA GLY A 133 4.61 2.73 -4.73
C GLY A 133 4.19 2.12 -3.40
N LEU A 134 2.93 2.24 -2.97
CA LEU A 134 2.52 1.84 -1.63
C LEU A 134 2.52 0.32 -1.44
N PHE A 135 1.75 -0.42 -2.23
CA PHE A 135 1.63 -1.88 -2.07
C PHE A 135 2.96 -2.61 -2.22
N PRO A 136 3.74 -2.40 -3.30
CA PRO A 136 5.05 -3.03 -3.40
C PRO A 136 6.01 -2.54 -2.31
N GLY A 137 5.92 -1.27 -1.91
CA GLY A 137 6.70 -0.72 -0.80
C GLY A 137 6.39 -1.37 0.53
N LEU A 138 5.11 -1.58 0.87
CA LEU A 138 4.69 -2.31 2.06
C LEU A 138 5.15 -3.77 2.02
N THR A 139 5.06 -4.42 0.86
CA THR A 139 5.53 -5.79 0.69
C THR A 139 7.03 -5.89 0.94
N VAL A 140 7.84 -5.01 0.36
CA VAL A 140 9.28 -4.94 0.61
C VAL A 140 9.57 -4.63 2.09
N TYR A 141 8.85 -3.68 2.69
CA TYR A 141 8.98 -3.34 4.11
C TYR A 141 8.76 -4.57 5.02
N LEU A 142 7.72 -5.35 4.76
CA LEU A 142 7.45 -6.56 5.53
C LEU A 142 8.57 -7.61 5.41
N THR A 143 9.31 -7.67 4.28
CA THR A 143 10.43 -8.62 4.13
C THR A 143 11.61 -8.35 5.07
N PHE A 144 11.72 -7.17 5.66
CA PHE A 144 12.76 -6.88 6.67
C PHE A 144 12.49 -7.55 8.01
N PHE A 145 11.22 -7.84 8.32
CA PHE A 145 10.80 -8.37 9.62
C PHE A 145 10.32 -9.83 9.56
N TYR A 146 9.85 -10.29 8.39
CA TYR A 146 9.21 -11.58 8.23
C TYR A 146 9.89 -12.46 7.19
N THR A 147 9.92 -13.76 7.45
CA THR A 147 10.40 -14.75 6.49
C THR A 147 9.39 -14.97 5.36
N LYS A 148 9.83 -15.57 4.24
CA LYS A 148 8.96 -15.83 3.07
C LYS A 148 7.69 -16.61 3.41
N ARG A 149 7.74 -17.54 4.36
CA ARG A 149 6.58 -18.33 4.79
C ARG A 149 5.58 -17.50 5.59
N GLU A 150 6.08 -16.56 6.37
CA GLU A 150 5.28 -15.71 7.24
C GLU A 150 4.68 -14.53 6.46
N LEU A 151 5.38 -14.10 5.43
CA LEU A 151 4.98 -12.95 4.58
C LEU A 151 3.61 -13.17 3.92
N ALA A 152 3.33 -14.39 3.44
CA ALA A 152 2.07 -14.71 2.78
C ALA A 152 0.84 -14.38 3.65
N LEU A 153 0.89 -14.73 4.95
CA LEU A 153 -0.20 -14.42 5.88
C LEU A 153 -0.34 -12.90 6.11
N ARG A 154 0.77 -12.16 6.18
CA ARG A 154 0.76 -10.70 6.41
C ARG A 154 0.26 -9.95 5.20
N ILE A 155 0.59 -10.42 4.00
CA ILE A 155 -0.01 -9.90 2.76
C ILE A 155 -1.53 -10.19 2.72
N ALA A 156 -1.97 -11.37 3.18
CA ALA A 156 -3.39 -11.66 3.28
C ALA A 156 -4.13 -10.67 4.21
N TYR A 157 -3.50 -10.20 5.29
CA TYR A 157 -4.10 -9.15 6.13
C TYR A 157 -4.28 -7.82 5.40
N LEU A 158 -3.40 -7.47 4.44
CA LEU A 158 -3.60 -6.31 3.58
C LEU A 158 -4.87 -6.45 2.74
N PHE A 159 -5.07 -7.61 2.12
CA PHE A 159 -6.30 -7.87 1.35
C PHE A 159 -7.56 -7.87 2.23
N VAL A 160 -7.48 -8.33 3.47
CA VAL A 160 -8.59 -8.19 4.43
C VAL A 160 -8.89 -6.71 4.68
N SER A 161 -7.87 -5.86 4.84
CA SER A 161 -8.09 -4.43 5.04
C SER A 161 -8.70 -3.75 3.81
N SER A 162 -8.40 -4.19 2.59
CA SER A 162 -9.07 -3.68 1.39
C SER A 162 -10.56 -4.04 1.33
N ALA A 163 -10.92 -5.26 1.74
CA ALA A 163 -12.33 -5.67 1.83
C ALA A 163 -13.10 -4.85 2.89
N ILE A 164 -12.46 -4.56 4.03
CA ILE A 164 -13.01 -3.68 5.07
C ILE A 164 -13.19 -2.26 4.50
N ALA A 165 -12.21 -1.74 3.75
CA ALA A 165 -12.29 -0.43 3.13
C ALA A 165 -13.47 -0.32 2.15
N GLY A 166 -13.72 -1.34 1.32
CA GLY A 166 -14.87 -1.38 0.42
C GLY A 166 -16.21 -1.27 1.17
N SER A 167 -16.33 -1.98 2.30
CA SER A 167 -17.55 -1.93 3.13
C SER A 167 -17.69 -0.60 3.87
N LEU A 168 -16.60 -0.08 4.43
CA LEU A 168 -16.60 1.18 5.18
C LEU A 168 -16.78 2.39 4.25
N GLY A 169 -16.21 2.37 3.05
CA GLY A 169 -16.26 3.49 2.12
C GLY A 169 -17.69 3.87 1.74
N GLY A 170 -18.55 2.90 1.45
CA GLY A 170 -19.96 3.16 1.19
C GLY A 170 -20.71 3.72 2.40
N LEU A 171 -20.45 3.20 3.60
CA LEU A 171 -21.05 3.69 4.83
C LEU A 171 -20.60 5.12 5.18
N LEU A 172 -19.29 5.38 5.03
CA LEU A 172 -18.73 6.72 5.25
C LEU A 172 -19.30 7.72 4.24
N ALA A 173 -19.31 7.36 2.96
CA ALA A 173 -19.88 8.22 1.92
C ALA A 173 -21.37 8.51 2.16
N TYR A 174 -22.14 7.53 2.62
CA TYR A 174 -23.53 7.73 2.99
C TYR A 174 -23.68 8.73 4.15
N THR A 175 -22.91 8.57 5.21
CA THR A 175 -22.99 9.47 6.37
C THR A 175 -22.46 10.88 6.04
N ILE A 176 -21.39 10.99 5.27
CA ILE A 176 -20.81 12.26 4.83
C ILE A 176 -21.75 12.95 3.83
N GLY A 177 -22.48 12.18 3.04
CA GLY A 177 -23.45 12.71 2.07
C GLY A 177 -24.52 13.61 2.69
N PHE A 178 -24.87 13.46 3.97
CA PHE A 178 -25.74 14.38 4.69
C PHE A 178 -25.15 15.78 4.90
N MET A 179 -23.86 15.95 4.63
CA MET A 179 -23.19 17.26 4.67
C MET A 179 -23.36 18.07 3.37
N ASP A 180 -24.13 17.55 2.39
CA ASP A 180 -24.42 18.28 1.16
C ASP A 180 -25.04 19.65 1.46
N GLY A 181 -24.50 20.70 0.84
CA GLY A 181 -24.92 22.09 1.08
C GLY A 181 -24.28 22.78 2.29
N ILE A 182 -23.61 22.07 3.19
CA ILE A 182 -22.90 22.71 4.32
C ILE A 182 -21.75 23.56 3.77
N SER A 183 -21.65 24.80 4.23
CA SER A 183 -20.70 25.82 3.75
C SER A 183 -20.76 26.06 2.23
N GLY A 184 -21.90 25.79 1.59
CA GLY A 184 -22.10 25.94 0.16
C GLY A 184 -21.39 24.89 -0.70
N MET A 185 -20.83 23.85 -0.11
CA MET A 185 -20.14 22.78 -0.82
C MET A 185 -21.04 21.57 -1.06
N ARG A 186 -20.85 20.92 -2.22
CA ARG A 186 -21.51 19.66 -2.55
C ARG A 186 -20.98 18.49 -1.71
N GLY A 187 -21.80 17.48 -1.47
CA GLY A 187 -21.49 16.31 -0.64
C GLY A 187 -20.23 15.55 -1.09
N TRP A 188 -19.98 15.43 -2.40
CA TRP A 188 -18.79 14.76 -2.93
C TRP A 188 -17.46 15.42 -2.48
N ARG A 189 -17.46 16.75 -2.29
CA ARG A 189 -16.28 17.49 -1.81
C ARG A 189 -15.93 17.10 -0.38
N TRP A 190 -16.95 16.97 0.48
CA TRP A 190 -16.79 16.55 1.85
C TRP A 190 -16.25 15.12 1.97
N ILE A 191 -16.70 14.18 1.09
CA ILE A 191 -16.18 12.82 1.06
C ILE A 191 -14.66 12.84 0.86
N LEU A 192 -14.15 13.53 -0.15
CA LEU A 192 -12.73 13.57 -0.46
C LEU A 192 -11.90 14.32 0.59
N ILE A 193 -12.43 15.40 1.17
CA ILE A 193 -11.74 16.16 2.22
C ILE A 193 -11.66 15.34 3.52
N LEU A 194 -12.78 14.78 3.97
CA LEU A 194 -12.85 14.06 5.24
C LEU A 194 -12.13 12.72 5.23
N GLU A 195 -11.84 12.16 4.07
CA GLU A 195 -11.01 10.96 3.96
C GLU A 195 -9.55 11.29 3.63
N GLY A 196 -9.30 12.39 2.92
CA GLY A 196 -7.95 12.85 2.64
C GLY A 196 -7.22 13.37 3.89
N VAL A 197 -7.88 14.16 4.74
CA VAL A 197 -7.26 14.73 5.95
C VAL A 197 -6.75 13.66 6.92
N PRO A 198 -7.52 12.61 7.29
CA PRO A 198 -7.00 11.50 8.10
C PRO A 198 -5.83 10.78 7.45
N THR A 199 -5.81 10.66 6.11
CA THR A 199 -4.69 10.08 5.36
C THR A 199 -3.41 10.90 5.53
N VAL A 200 -3.49 12.24 5.50
CA VAL A 200 -2.36 13.12 5.80
C VAL A 200 -1.84 12.88 7.21
N ILE A 201 -2.74 12.85 8.20
CA ILE A 201 -2.38 12.61 9.60
C ILE A 201 -1.71 11.24 9.75
N LEU A 202 -2.25 10.22 9.10
CA LEU A 202 -1.69 8.87 9.11
C LEU A 202 -0.30 8.84 8.46
N GLY A 203 -0.10 9.50 7.33
CA GLY A 203 1.20 9.61 6.66
C GLY A 203 2.24 10.31 7.53
N ILE A 204 1.89 11.41 8.17
CA ILE A 204 2.78 12.11 9.12
C ILE A 204 3.08 11.22 10.33
N SER A 205 2.07 10.52 10.89
CA SER A 205 2.28 9.62 12.02
C SER A 205 3.13 8.40 11.65
N ALA A 206 3.02 7.89 10.42
CA ALA A 206 3.83 6.79 9.91
C ALA A 206 5.33 7.10 9.94
N TRP A 207 5.73 8.37 9.78
CA TRP A 207 7.12 8.80 9.90
C TRP A 207 7.74 8.47 11.27
N PHE A 208 6.94 8.52 12.32
CA PHE A 208 7.37 8.27 13.69
C PHE A 208 7.08 6.85 14.16
N TRP A 209 6.06 6.23 13.60
CA TRP A 209 5.55 4.94 14.06
C TRP A 209 6.20 3.75 13.35
N LEU A 210 6.47 3.86 12.04
CA LEU A 210 7.09 2.77 11.30
C LEU A 210 8.59 2.67 11.64
N ALA A 211 9.02 1.51 12.14
CA ALA A 211 10.43 1.20 12.29
C ALA A 211 11.07 0.99 10.90
N ASN A 212 12.32 1.44 10.72
CA ASN A 212 13.00 1.29 9.42
C ASN A 212 13.41 -0.17 9.16
N ASP A 213 13.97 -0.79 10.18
CA ASP A 213 14.53 -2.14 10.15
C ASP A 213 14.48 -2.74 11.56
N PRO A 214 14.75 -4.05 11.73
CA PRO A 214 14.79 -4.67 13.04
C PRO A 214 15.82 -4.07 14.00
N ASP A 215 16.96 -3.60 13.49
CA ASP A 215 18.06 -3.09 14.32
C ASP A 215 17.70 -1.74 14.97
N THR A 216 16.91 -0.93 14.28
CA THR A 216 16.45 0.38 14.74
C THR A 216 15.05 0.37 15.34
N ALA A 217 14.38 -0.79 15.37
CA ALA A 217 13.02 -0.92 15.89
C ALA A 217 12.96 -0.58 17.39
N TYR A 218 12.29 0.51 17.74
CA TYR A 218 12.18 1.03 19.11
C TYR A 218 11.45 0.07 20.08
N PHE A 219 10.62 -0.81 19.55
CA PHE A 219 9.83 -1.76 20.31
C PHE A 219 10.56 -3.10 20.58
N LEU A 220 11.74 -3.34 19.98
CA LEU A 220 12.55 -4.54 20.19
C LEU A 220 13.67 -4.26 21.19
N SER A 221 13.91 -5.21 22.12
CA SER A 221 15.09 -5.24 22.97
C SER A 221 16.34 -5.66 22.17
N SER A 222 17.53 -5.45 22.74
CA SER A 222 18.78 -5.86 22.11
C SER A 222 18.78 -7.34 21.75
N ASP A 223 18.39 -8.21 22.70
CA ASP A 223 18.35 -9.65 22.50
C ASP A 223 17.35 -10.08 21.44
N GLU A 224 16.20 -9.37 21.35
CA GLU A 224 15.19 -9.63 20.32
C GLU A 224 15.67 -9.20 18.94
N ARG A 225 16.43 -8.12 18.81
CA ARG A 225 17.04 -7.69 17.54
C ARG A 225 18.04 -8.73 17.04
N ASP A 226 18.93 -9.21 17.91
CA ASP A 226 19.87 -10.28 17.59
C ASP A 226 19.14 -11.56 17.21
N PHE A 227 18.01 -11.84 17.87
CA PHE A 227 17.19 -13.01 17.55
C PHE A 227 16.55 -12.89 16.17
N VAL A 228 16.00 -11.70 15.79
CA VAL A 228 15.48 -11.45 14.44
C VAL A 228 16.59 -11.58 13.40
N ALA A 229 17.77 -11.01 13.63
CA ALA A 229 18.90 -11.09 12.71
C ALA A 229 19.32 -12.53 12.47
N ARG A 230 19.52 -13.34 13.53
CA ARG A 230 19.84 -14.77 13.42
C ARG A 230 18.77 -15.57 12.68
N ARG A 231 17.48 -15.28 12.95
CA ARG A 231 16.35 -15.91 12.27
C ARG A 231 16.34 -15.61 10.77
N MET A 232 16.55 -14.37 10.41
CA MET A 232 16.60 -13.94 9.00
C MET A 232 17.79 -14.58 8.27
N GLN A 233 18.98 -14.61 8.87
CA GLN A 233 20.15 -15.28 8.29
C GLN A 233 19.91 -16.77 8.03
N ARG A 234 19.24 -17.48 8.92
CA ARG A 234 18.89 -18.90 8.75
C ARG A 234 17.99 -19.16 7.56
N HIS A 235 17.03 -18.24 7.28
CA HIS A 235 16.04 -18.42 6.23
C HIS A 235 16.46 -17.86 4.87
N ILE A 236 17.31 -16.83 4.84
CA ILE A 236 17.79 -16.22 3.61
C ILE A 236 19.04 -16.94 3.08
N GLY A 237 19.74 -17.69 3.93
CA GLY A 237 21.06 -18.22 3.61
C GLY A 237 22.07 -17.09 3.41
N HIS A 238 23.28 -17.41 2.98
CA HIS A 238 24.33 -16.40 2.66
C HIS A 238 24.08 -15.63 1.37
N THR A 239 22.85 -15.51 0.90
CA THR A 239 22.53 -14.58 -0.18
C THR A 239 22.58 -13.17 0.41
N VAL A 240 23.80 -12.66 0.54
CA VAL A 240 24.05 -11.23 0.69
C VAL A 240 23.49 -10.59 -0.59
N SER A 241 22.21 -10.26 -0.56
CA SER A 241 21.68 -9.31 -1.50
C SER A 241 22.40 -7.99 -1.20
N SER A 242 23.56 -7.80 -1.85
CA SER A 242 24.16 -6.50 -1.97
C SER A 242 23.03 -5.60 -2.48
N GLY A 243 22.71 -4.52 -1.74
CA GLY A 243 21.63 -3.61 -2.10
C GLY A 243 21.86 -2.85 -3.42
N GLN A 244 22.71 -3.39 -4.29
CA GLN A 244 23.01 -2.88 -5.61
C GLN A 244 22.06 -3.51 -6.63
N LEU A 245 21.27 -2.64 -7.25
CA LEU A 245 20.46 -2.97 -8.42
C LEU A 245 21.40 -3.32 -9.58
N HIS A 246 21.60 -4.60 -9.84
CA HIS A 246 22.28 -5.02 -11.07
C HIS A 246 21.30 -4.87 -12.24
N LYS A 247 21.60 -3.94 -13.15
CA LYS A 247 20.80 -3.72 -14.38
C LYS A 247 20.59 -5.03 -15.17
N LYS A 248 21.55 -5.95 -15.09
CA LYS A 248 21.46 -7.27 -15.73
C LYS A 248 20.32 -8.12 -15.14
N ASP A 249 20.11 -8.08 -13.82
CA ASP A 249 19.05 -8.87 -13.15
C ASP A 249 17.68 -8.30 -13.47
N ALA A 250 17.55 -6.97 -13.56
CA ALA A 250 16.31 -6.31 -13.97
C ALA A 250 15.97 -6.68 -15.44
N TYR A 251 16.96 -6.66 -16.34
CA TYR A 251 16.75 -7.03 -17.75
C TYR A 251 16.43 -8.53 -17.90
N ALA A 252 17.09 -9.40 -17.16
CA ALA A 252 16.78 -10.83 -17.13
C ALA A 252 15.34 -11.09 -16.64
N GLY A 253 14.88 -10.32 -15.65
CA GLY A 253 13.49 -10.37 -15.18
C GLY A 253 12.50 -10.00 -16.28
N PHE A 254 12.72 -8.93 -17.02
CA PHE A 254 11.85 -8.55 -18.14
C PHE A 254 11.79 -9.60 -19.27
N LEU A 255 12.84 -10.37 -19.46
CA LEU A 255 12.90 -11.43 -20.46
C LEU A 255 12.35 -12.77 -19.96
N ASP A 256 12.05 -12.92 -18.67
CA ASP A 256 11.45 -14.14 -18.14
C ASP A 256 9.97 -14.22 -18.52
N TRP A 257 9.64 -15.16 -19.43
CA TRP A 257 8.28 -15.39 -19.90
C TRP A 257 7.26 -15.67 -18.77
N LYS A 258 7.73 -16.21 -17.63
CA LYS A 258 6.86 -16.49 -16.47
C LYS A 258 6.26 -15.20 -15.91
N ILE A 259 7.02 -14.11 -15.89
CA ILE A 259 6.53 -12.80 -15.42
C ILE A 259 5.36 -12.34 -16.27
N TRP A 260 5.47 -12.50 -17.60
CA TRP A 260 4.41 -12.10 -18.52
C TRP A 260 3.16 -12.98 -18.40
N VAL A 261 3.33 -14.30 -18.21
CA VAL A 261 2.19 -15.19 -17.95
C VAL A 261 1.47 -14.82 -16.67
N PHE A 262 2.21 -14.56 -15.59
CA PHE A 262 1.61 -14.09 -14.33
C PHE A 262 0.94 -12.72 -14.49
N ALA A 263 1.52 -11.78 -15.23
CA ALA A 263 0.92 -10.48 -15.49
C ALA A 263 -0.42 -10.60 -16.23
N VAL A 264 -0.48 -11.44 -17.27
CA VAL A 264 -1.73 -11.70 -18.01
C VAL A 264 -2.77 -12.40 -17.12
N ALA A 265 -2.35 -13.38 -16.33
CA ALA A 265 -3.24 -14.08 -15.40
C ALA A 265 -3.82 -13.11 -14.35
N GLN A 266 -2.97 -12.26 -13.76
CA GLN A 266 -3.40 -11.25 -12.78
C GLN A 266 -4.35 -10.25 -13.42
N PHE A 267 -4.02 -9.73 -14.61
CA PHE A 267 -4.90 -8.83 -15.34
C PHE A 267 -6.30 -9.46 -15.59
N GLY A 268 -6.34 -10.75 -15.96
CA GLY A 268 -7.60 -11.47 -16.12
C GLY A 268 -8.41 -11.56 -14.83
N VAL A 269 -7.76 -11.79 -13.69
CA VAL A 269 -8.42 -11.83 -12.37
C VAL A 269 -8.97 -10.43 -12.00
N ASP A 270 -8.18 -9.39 -12.19
CA ASP A 270 -8.57 -8.02 -11.85
C ASP A 270 -9.76 -7.56 -12.70
N VAL A 271 -9.74 -7.84 -14.02
CA VAL A 271 -10.87 -7.53 -14.91
C VAL A 271 -12.16 -8.24 -14.49
N VAL A 272 -12.07 -9.51 -14.06
CA VAL A 272 -13.25 -10.26 -13.60
C VAL A 272 -13.79 -9.71 -12.28
N LEU A 273 -12.93 -9.30 -11.38
CA LEU A 273 -13.32 -8.73 -10.10
C LEU A 273 -13.96 -7.34 -10.27
N ASP A 274 -13.43 -6.51 -11.17
CA ASP A 274 -13.92 -5.16 -11.39
C ASP A 274 -15.21 -5.10 -12.22
N LEU A 275 -15.40 -6.04 -13.15
CA LEU A 275 -16.63 -6.11 -13.95
C LEU A 275 -17.87 -6.50 -13.13
N GLY A 276 -17.71 -7.01 -11.91
CA GLY A 276 -18.83 -7.48 -11.11
C GLY A 276 -19.65 -8.58 -11.79
N PRO A 277 -20.79 -9.01 -11.22
CA PRO A 277 -21.68 -9.94 -11.89
C PRO A 277 -22.22 -9.26 -13.14
N LEU A 278 -21.88 -9.81 -14.31
CA LEU A 278 -22.39 -9.35 -15.60
C LEU A 278 -23.91 -9.05 -15.50
N PRO A 279 -24.37 -7.89 -16.01
CA PRO A 279 -25.79 -7.60 -16.00
C PRO A 279 -26.52 -8.78 -16.63
N LYS A 280 -27.45 -9.38 -15.87
CA LYS A 280 -28.28 -10.46 -16.38
C LYS A 280 -28.94 -9.92 -17.66
N PHE A 281 -28.56 -10.43 -18.82
CA PHE A 281 -29.29 -10.20 -20.04
C PHE A 281 -30.74 -10.62 -19.74
N LYS A 282 -31.64 -9.65 -19.65
CA LYS A 282 -33.07 -9.95 -19.63
C LYS A 282 -33.38 -10.53 -21.01
N PRO A 283 -34.05 -11.71 -21.09
CA PRO A 283 -34.47 -12.29 -22.31
C PRO A 283 -35.50 -11.43 -23.05
#